data_c9ac73bb8ce25e4c23fe9e1483886862
#
_entry.id   c9ac73bb8ce25e4c23fe9e1483886862
#
_cell.length_a   1.000
_cell.length_b   1.000
_cell.length_c   1.000
_cell.angle_alpha   90.00
_cell.angle_beta   90.00
_cell.angle_gamma   90.00
#
_symmetry.space_group_name_H-M   'P 1'
#
loop_
_entity.id
_entity.type
_entity.pdbx_description
1 polymer ?
#
loop_
_entity_poly.entity_id
_entity_poly.type
_entity_poly.pdbx_seq_one_letter_code
_entity_poly.pdbx_strand_id
1 'polypeptide(L)'
;GLTFFTMGGAASHDIEDGILSLDDPSFERKYQILKRKERARFRIDHLSWWREELPSEVEYAEARRSLDAHGWAVDYVITHCAPTSIALQFSRHNVADHLTDFLQEVKDRAQYYYWLFGHYHDNKAIDTKHILLWEQIVQIL
;
A
#
# COMPACT_ATOMS: atom_id res chain seq x y z
N GLY A 1 -6.08 -0.19 -27.64
CA GLY A 1 -5.09 -0.73 -26.68
C GLY A 1 -5.74 -0.89 -25.32
N LEU A 2 -5.08 -1.56 -24.38
CA LEU A 2 -5.54 -1.69 -23.00
C LEU A 2 -5.15 -0.46 -22.20
N THR A 3 -6.02 -0.08 -21.26
CA THR A 3 -5.79 1.01 -20.30
C THR A 3 -5.52 0.46 -18.92
N PHE A 4 -4.51 1.03 -18.25
CA PHE A 4 -4.11 0.64 -16.91
C PHE A 4 -4.12 1.85 -15.99
N PHE A 5 -4.75 1.74 -14.84
CA PHE A 5 -4.52 2.65 -13.73
C PHE A 5 -3.51 2.01 -12.78
N THR A 6 -2.45 2.72 -12.46
CA THR A 6 -1.40 2.22 -11.56
C THR A 6 -1.13 3.22 -10.45
N MET A 7 -0.94 2.72 -9.23
CA MET A 7 -0.55 3.54 -8.08
C MET A 7 0.28 2.70 -7.10
N GLY A 8 1.42 3.25 -6.70
CA GLY A 8 2.30 2.65 -5.70
C GLY A 8 1.94 3.03 -4.28
N GLY A 9 2.76 2.57 -3.36
CA GLY A 9 2.70 2.90 -1.94
C GLY A 9 1.97 1.89 -1.08
N ALA A 10 2.40 1.84 0.18
CA ALA A 10 1.73 1.14 1.28
C ALA A 10 2.30 1.64 2.60
N ALA A 11 1.48 1.75 3.64
CA ALA A 11 1.97 2.04 4.97
C ALA A 11 2.73 0.84 5.55
N SER A 12 3.92 1.07 6.09
CA SER A 12 4.64 0.06 6.85
C SER A 12 3.84 -0.32 8.11
N HIS A 13 3.66 -1.61 8.33
CA HIS A 13 2.95 -2.17 9.50
C HIS A 13 3.89 -2.84 10.51
N ASP A 14 5.19 -2.79 10.27
CA ASP A 14 6.23 -3.34 11.15
C ASP A 14 7.01 -2.22 11.88
N ILE A 15 6.28 -1.20 12.34
CA ILE A 15 6.78 0.00 13.02
C ILE A 15 6.10 0.24 14.38
N GLU A 16 5.56 -0.81 15.01
CA GLU A 16 4.85 -0.67 16.30
C GLU A 16 5.74 -0.11 17.41
N ASP A 17 7.05 -0.33 17.32
CA ASP A 17 8.05 0.21 18.25
C ASP A 17 8.62 1.55 17.79
N GLY A 18 8.10 2.09 16.70
CA GLY A 18 8.39 3.44 16.22
C GLY A 18 9.41 3.51 15.08
N ILE A 19 9.64 4.75 14.65
CA ILE A 19 10.63 5.12 13.65
C ILE A 19 11.70 5.94 14.38
N LEU A 20 12.95 5.50 14.30
CA LEU A 20 14.08 6.20 14.90
C LEU A 20 14.65 7.20 13.90
N SER A 21 14.99 8.41 14.35
CA SER A 21 15.73 9.39 13.56
C SER A 21 17.20 9.40 13.97
N LEU A 22 18.10 9.41 13.00
CA LEU A 22 19.54 9.55 13.25
C LEU A 22 19.91 10.91 13.87
N ASP A 23 19.05 11.93 13.67
CA ASP A 23 19.23 13.27 14.24
C ASP A 23 18.75 13.37 15.69
N ASP A 24 18.09 12.32 16.24
CA ASP A 24 17.65 12.31 17.65
C ASP A 24 18.87 12.10 18.56
N PRO A 25 19.17 13.03 19.47
CA PRO A 25 20.28 12.89 20.42
C PRO A 25 20.18 11.60 21.27
N SER A 26 19.02 11.00 21.39
CA SER A 26 18.79 9.75 22.11
C SER A 26 18.78 8.51 21.21
N PHE A 27 19.12 8.65 19.90
CA PHE A 27 19.07 7.58 18.91
C PHE A 27 19.79 6.32 19.40
N GLU A 28 21.06 6.43 19.76
CA GLU A 28 21.88 5.28 20.14
C GLU A 28 21.27 4.53 21.34
N ARG A 29 20.80 5.25 22.36
CA ARG A 29 20.15 4.64 23.52
C ARG A 29 18.87 3.90 23.13
N LYS A 30 18.00 4.52 22.31
CA LYS A 30 16.76 3.93 21.83
C LYS A 30 17.03 2.71 20.96
N TYR A 31 17.98 2.82 20.06
CA TYR A 31 18.40 1.73 19.17
C TYR A 31 18.89 0.51 19.94
N GLN A 32 19.77 0.70 20.95
CA GLN A 32 20.27 -0.40 21.78
C GLN A 32 19.16 -1.08 22.60
N ILE A 33 18.19 -0.31 23.09
CA ILE A 33 17.02 -0.86 23.81
C ILE A 33 16.21 -1.75 22.84
N LEU A 34 15.85 -1.22 21.67
CA LEU A 34 15.02 -1.93 20.70
C LEU A 34 15.74 -3.15 20.11
N LYS A 35 17.05 -3.05 19.85
CA LYS A 35 17.86 -4.18 19.36
C LYS A 35 17.88 -5.36 20.33
N ARG A 36 17.73 -5.13 21.63
CA ARG A 36 17.67 -6.17 22.68
C ARG A 36 16.27 -6.70 22.91
N LYS A 37 15.23 -6.00 22.44
CA LYS A 37 13.85 -6.41 22.57
C LYS A 37 13.56 -7.55 21.60
N GLU A 38 13.08 -8.68 22.12
CA GLU A 38 12.65 -9.81 21.28
C GLU A 38 11.52 -9.37 20.34
N ARG A 39 11.69 -9.62 19.04
CA ARG A 39 10.72 -9.28 17.98
C ARG A 39 10.37 -7.77 17.90
N ALA A 40 11.35 -6.91 18.21
CA ALA A 40 11.16 -5.48 18.03
C ALA A 40 10.83 -5.15 16.56
N ARG A 41 9.81 -4.30 16.36
CA ARG A 41 9.35 -3.83 15.06
C ARG A 41 9.55 -2.32 14.96
N PHE A 42 10.75 -1.94 14.57
CA PHE A 42 11.12 -0.54 14.37
C PHE A 42 11.88 -0.35 13.08
N ARG A 43 11.87 0.86 12.57
CA ARG A 43 12.60 1.27 11.38
C ARG A 43 13.46 2.48 11.70
N ILE A 44 14.39 2.78 10.79
CA ILE A 44 15.25 3.96 10.90
C ILE A 44 14.94 4.85 9.70
N ASP A 45 14.59 6.10 9.99
CA ASP A 45 14.26 7.11 9.01
C ASP A 45 15.40 7.31 8.01
N HIS A 46 15.06 7.35 6.71
CA HIS A 46 15.98 7.42 5.57
C HIS A 46 17.02 6.28 5.47
N LEU A 47 16.87 5.17 6.23
CA LEU A 47 17.68 3.95 6.08
C LEU A 47 16.83 2.71 5.79
N SER A 48 15.71 2.54 6.49
CA SER A 48 14.81 1.39 6.34
C SER A 48 13.34 1.79 6.36
N TRP A 49 13.06 3.07 6.39
CA TRP A 49 11.74 3.67 6.27
C TRP A 49 11.85 5.05 5.63
N TRP A 50 10.89 5.39 4.80
CA TRP A 50 10.77 6.69 4.14
C TRP A 50 9.32 7.14 4.21
N ARG A 51 9.11 8.41 4.53
CA ARG A 51 7.76 9.00 4.57
C ARG A 51 7.06 8.91 3.22
N GLU A 52 7.82 8.91 2.14
CA GLU A 52 7.38 8.81 0.75
C GLU A 52 6.89 7.41 0.37
N GLU A 53 6.85 6.46 1.30
CA GLU A 53 6.16 5.18 1.07
C GLU A 53 4.65 5.37 0.89
N LEU A 54 4.10 6.49 1.38
CA LEU A 54 2.73 6.90 1.14
C LEU A 54 2.68 8.05 0.12
N PRO A 55 1.71 8.03 -0.81
CA PRO A 55 1.53 9.10 -1.77
C PRO A 55 1.26 10.45 -1.11
N SER A 56 1.74 11.51 -1.74
CA SER A 56 1.45 12.90 -1.38
C SER A 56 0.07 13.33 -1.88
N GLU A 57 -0.46 14.44 -1.35
CA GLU A 57 -1.72 15.04 -1.82
C GLU A 57 -1.68 15.39 -3.31
N VAL A 58 -0.52 15.76 -3.83
CA VAL A 58 -0.33 16.04 -5.26
C VAL A 58 -0.49 14.77 -6.10
N GLU A 59 0.03 13.65 -5.63
CA GLU A 59 -0.12 12.35 -6.30
C GLU A 59 -1.56 11.83 -6.25
N TYR A 60 -2.27 12.00 -5.14
CA TYR A 60 -3.71 11.70 -5.09
C TYR A 60 -4.53 12.57 -6.05
N ALA A 61 -4.21 13.87 -6.12
CA ALA A 61 -4.88 14.78 -7.05
C ALA A 61 -4.59 14.41 -8.51
N GLU A 62 -3.36 14.01 -8.84
CA GLU A 62 -2.97 13.52 -10.17
C GLU A 62 -3.69 12.23 -10.52
N ALA A 63 -3.76 11.29 -9.59
CA ALA A 63 -4.47 10.03 -9.77
C ALA A 63 -5.96 10.26 -10.10
N ARG A 64 -6.62 11.18 -9.36
CA ARG A 64 -8.01 11.56 -9.66
C ARG A 64 -8.16 12.20 -11.04
N ARG A 65 -7.25 13.12 -11.40
CA ARG A 65 -7.27 13.75 -12.75
C ARG A 65 -7.13 12.71 -13.86
N SER A 66 -6.23 11.75 -13.68
CA SER A 66 -6.04 10.67 -14.65
C SER A 66 -7.29 9.81 -14.79
N LEU A 67 -7.94 9.46 -13.70
CA LEU A 67 -9.20 8.71 -13.71
C LEU A 67 -10.34 9.54 -14.32
N ASP A 68 -10.46 10.82 -13.98
CA ASP A 68 -11.46 11.74 -14.54
C ASP A 68 -11.30 11.85 -16.07
N ALA A 69 -10.08 11.98 -16.56
CA ALA A 69 -9.77 12.05 -18.00
C ALA A 69 -10.21 10.80 -18.78
N HIS A 70 -10.33 9.67 -18.09
CA HIS A 70 -10.80 8.39 -18.64
C HIS A 70 -12.24 8.05 -18.22
N GLY A 71 -12.97 9.00 -17.63
CA GLY A 71 -14.34 8.78 -17.16
C GLY A 71 -14.43 7.67 -16.09
N TRP A 72 -13.38 7.47 -15.31
CA TRP A 72 -13.25 6.38 -14.31
C TRP A 72 -13.46 4.98 -14.92
N ALA A 73 -13.08 4.77 -16.18
CA ALA A 73 -13.16 3.49 -16.85
C ALA A 73 -11.79 3.10 -17.39
N VAL A 74 -11.25 1.99 -16.89
CA VAL A 74 -9.97 1.42 -17.28
C VAL A 74 -10.10 -0.10 -17.39
N ASP A 75 -9.20 -0.76 -18.13
CA ASP A 75 -9.26 -2.21 -18.25
C ASP A 75 -8.72 -2.90 -16.99
N TYR A 76 -7.61 -2.40 -16.44
CA TYR A 76 -6.94 -2.98 -15.29
C TYR A 76 -6.53 -1.93 -14.28
N VAL A 77 -6.63 -2.29 -13.00
CA VAL A 77 -6.04 -1.54 -11.89
C VAL A 77 -4.88 -2.37 -11.32
N ILE A 78 -3.71 -1.74 -11.15
CA ILE A 78 -2.53 -2.37 -10.56
C ILE A 78 -2.00 -1.47 -9.45
N THR A 79 -2.04 -1.95 -8.22
CA THR A 79 -1.55 -1.21 -7.04
C THR A 79 -0.66 -2.08 -6.17
N HIS A 80 0.14 -1.49 -5.29
CA HIS A 80 0.84 -2.27 -4.28
C HIS A 80 -0.08 -2.62 -3.12
N CYS A 81 -0.82 -1.64 -2.58
CA CYS A 81 -1.79 -1.84 -1.51
C CYS A 81 -3.20 -2.13 -2.07
N ALA A 82 -4.13 -2.50 -1.20
CA ALA A 82 -5.52 -2.80 -1.53
C ALA A 82 -6.48 -1.71 -1.01
N PRO A 83 -7.72 -1.64 -1.57
CA PRO A 83 -8.81 -0.85 -0.99
C PRO A 83 -9.11 -1.22 0.46
N THR A 84 -9.56 -0.28 1.28
CA THR A 84 -9.85 -0.47 2.71
C THR A 84 -10.68 -1.74 3.00
N SER A 85 -11.74 -1.97 2.25
CA SER A 85 -12.62 -3.14 2.45
C SER A 85 -11.94 -4.48 2.19
N ILE A 86 -10.85 -4.50 1.42
CA ILE A 86 -10.04 -5.67 1.15
C ILE A 86 -8.88 -5.74 2.15
N ALA A 87 -8.17 -4.64 2.37
CA ALA A 87 -7.05 -4.54 3.30
C ALA A 87 -7.40 -5.06 4.71
N LEU A 88 -8.56 -4.68 5.22
CA LEU A 88 -9.05 -5.10 6.53
C LEU A 88 -9.28 -6.61 6.69
N GLN A 89 -9.31 -7.38 5.58
CA GLN A 89 -9.48 -8.84 5.62
C GLN A 89 -8.18 -9.60 5.93
N PHE A 90 -7.00 -8.96 5.74
CA PHE A 90 -5.71 -9.66 5.77
C PHE A 90 -4.99 -9.62 7.11
N SER A 91 -5.30 -8.70 7.99
CA SER A 91 -4.58 -8.60 9.26
C SER A 91 -5.47 -8.02 10.36
N ARG A 92 -5.29 -8.54 11.58
CA ARG A 92 -5.88 -7.96 12.78
C ARG A 92 -5.30 -6.58 13.15
N HIS A 93 -4.20 -6.19 12.49
CA HIS A 93 -3.48 -4.93 12.70
C HIS A 93 -3.62 -3.96 11.52
N ASN A 94 -4.35 -4.33 10.47
CA ASN A 94 -4.60 -3.41 9.37
C ASN A 94 -5.60 -2.35 9.83
N VAL A 95 -5.12 -1.14 9.88
CA VAL A 95 -5.92 0.07 10.10
C VAL A 95 -6.10 0.72 8.74
N ALA A 96 -7.29 1.22 8.46
CA ALA A 96 -7.52 2.07 7.30
C ALA A 96 -6.59 3.30 7.38
N ASP A 97 -5.99 3.65 6.27
CA ASP A 97 -5.18 4.84 6.10
C ASP A 97 -5.64 5.64 4.88
N HIS A 98 -5.03 6.81 4.66
CA HIS A 98 -5.41 7.67 3.55
C HIS A 98 -5.27 6.98 2.18
N LEU A 99 -4.24 6.14 2.00
CA LEU A 99 -4.05 5.40 0.74
C LEU A 99 -5.12 4.33 0.55
N THR A 100 -5.39 3.51 1.56
CA THR A 100 -6.42 2.46 1.46
C THR A 100 -7.81 3.06 1.24
N ASP A 101 -8.10 4.22 1.85
CA ASP A 101 -9.36 4.95 1.67
C ASP A 101 -9.47 5.57 0.27
N PHE A 102 -8.39 6.13 -0.27
CA PHE A 102 -8.34 6.56 -1.66
C PHE A 102 -8.55 5.38 -2.63
N LEU A 103 -7.91 4.26 -2.39
CA LEU A 103 -8.12 3.05 -3.20
C LEU A 103 -9.55 2.51 -3.06
N GLN A 104 -10.19 2.73 -1.90
CA GLN A 104 -11.62 2.42 -1.74
C GLN A 104 -12.49 3.34 -2.61
N GLU A 105 -12.19 4.65 -2.69
CA GLU A 105 -12.86 5.56 -3.64
C GLU A 105 -12.73 5.05 -5.08
N VAL A 106 -11.53 4.63 -5.48
CA VAL A 106 -11.31 4.06 -6.83
C VAL A 106 -12.16 2.81 -7.03
N LYS A 107 -12.19 1.90 -6.06
CA LYS A 107 -12.99 0.67 -6.13
C LYS A 107 -14.49 0.94 -6.29
N ASP A 108 -14.99 1.96 -5.61
CA ASP A 108 -16.43 2.26 -5.58
C ASP A 108 -16.90 3.04 -6.83
N ARG A 109 -16.00 3.79 -7.48
CA ARG A 109 -16.33 4.65 -8.61
C ARG A 109 -15.88 4.11 -9.96
N ALA A 110 -14.74 3.42 -10.02
CA ALA A 110 -14.15 3.02 -11.29
C ALA A 110 -14.80 1.74 -11.86
N GLN A 111 -14.83 1.68 -13.18
CA GLN A 111 -15.15 0.48 -13.94
C GLN A 111 -13.86 -0.15 -14.42
N TYR A 112 -13.65 -1.44 -14.13
CA TYR A 112 -12.48 -2.21 -14.54
C TYR A 112 -12.83 -3.70 -14.65
N TYR A 113 -11.98 -4.46 -15.37
CA TYR A 113 -12.11 -5.91 -15.45
C TYR A 113 -11.46 -6.58 -14.24
N TYR A 114 -10.18 -6.23 -13.96
CA TYR A 114 -9.42 -6.82 -12.87
C TYR A 114 -8.61 -5.77 -12.11
N TRP A 115 -8.45 -6.01 -10.82
CA TRP A 115 -7.56 -5.29 -9.92
C TRP A 115 -6.53 -6.25 -9.36
N LEU A 116 -5.25 -6.02 -9.69
CA LEU A 116 -4.12 -6.80 -9.22
C LEU A 116 -3.39 -6.00 -8.15
N PHE A 117 -3.08 -6.62 -7.02
CA PHE A 117 -2.37 -5.96 -5.93
C PHE A 117 -1.46 -6.93 -5.19
N GLY A 118 -0.49 -6.40 -4.39
CA GLY A 118 0.48 -7.16 -3.62
C GLY A 118 0.38 -6.90 -2.13
N HIS A 119 1.53 -6.59 -1.51
CA HIS A 119 1.71 -6.16 -0.12
C HIS A 119 1.48 -7.25 0.95
N TYR A 120 0.47 -8.07 0.85
CA TYR A 120 0.04 -9.01 1.90
C TYR A 120 0.71 -10.39 1.82
N HIS A 121 1.70 -10.57 0.95
CA HIS A 121 2.52 -11.77 0.80
C HIS A 121 1.73 -13.08 0.68
N ASP A 122 0.72 -13.07 -0.17
CA ASP A 122 -0.10 -14.24 -0.45
C ASP A 122 -0.52 -14.25 -1.94
N ASN A 123 -0.98 -15.38 -2.42
CA ASN A 123 -1.54 -15.57 -3.75
C ASN A 123 -3.00 -15.99 -3.61
N LYS A 124 -3.93 -15.07 -3.86
CA LYS A 124 -5.35 -15.33 -3.61
C LYS A 124 -6.27 -14.51 -4.52
N ALA A 125 -7.25 -15.15 -5.12
CA ALA A 125 -8.41 -14.45 -5.66
C ALA A 125 -9.34 -14.07 -4.48
N ILE A 126 -9.52 -12.77 -4.26
CA ILE A 126 -10.40 -12.26 -3.20
C ILE A 126 -11.85 -12.42 -3.63
N ASP A 127 -12.11 -12.08 -4.87
CA ASP A 127 -13.38 -12.23 -5.56
C ASP A 127 -13.13 -12.39 -7.07
N THR A 128 -14.14 -12.18 -7.89
CA THR A 128 -14.07 -12.35 -9.36
C THR A 128 -13.21 -11.30 -10.06
N LYS A 129 -12.87 -10.19 -9.41
CA LYS A 129 -12.10 -9.07 -9.98
C LYS A 129 -10.81 -8.75 -9.26
N HIS A 130 -10.71 -9.03 -7.95
CA HIS A 130 -9.58 -8.61 -7.10
C HIS A 130 -8.66 -9.80 -6.84
N ILE A 131 -7.40 -9.67 -7.27
CA ILE A 131 -6.41 -10.74 -7.21
C ILE A 131 -5.18 -10.25 -6.46
N LEU A 132 -4.89 -10.88 -5.34
CA LEU A 132 -3.65 -10.72 -4.60
C LEU A 132 -2.55 -11.57 -5.21
N LEU A 133 -1.42 -10.96 -5.49
CA LEU A 133 -0.26 -11.58 -6.11
C LEU A 133 0.99 -11.42 -5.24
N TRP A 134 1.77 -12.48 -5.13
CA TRP A 134 3.07 -12.47 -4.48
C TRP A 134 4.14 -13.15 -5.33
N GLU A 135 4.10 -14.46 -5.47
CA GLU A 135 5.14 -15.25 -6.14
C GLU A 135 4.68 -15.91 -7.45
N GLN A 136 3.50 -15.56 -7.93
CA GLN A 136 2.95 -16.15 -9.15
C GLN A 136 2.95 -15.19 -10.33
N ILE A 137 2.95 -15.76 -11.52
CA ILE A 137 2.78 -15.03 -12.78
C ILE A 137 1.38 -15.35 -13.30
N VAL A 138 0.62 -14.30 -13.63
CA VAL A 138 -0.71 -14.44 -14.22
C VAL A 138 -0.72 -13.83 -15.62
N GLN A 139 -1.36 -14.51 -16.55
CA GLN A 139 -1.64 -13.97 -17.87
C GLN A 139 -2.93 -13.17 -17.79
N ILE A 140 -2.91 -11.92 -18.25
CA ILE A 140 -4.05 -11.00 -18.21
C ILE A 140 -4.78 -10.86 -19.56
N LEU A 141 -4.36 -11.59 -20.58
CA LEU A 141 -4.95 -11.65 -21.93
C LEU A 141 -4.97 -13.09 -22.42
#